data_3d656777f834182e486fea2c09818003
#
_entry.id   3d656777f834182e486fea2c09818003
#
_cell.length_a   1.000
_cell.length_b   1.000
_cell.length_c   1.000
_cell.angle_alpha   90.00
_cell.angle_beta   90.00
_cell.angle_gamma   90.00
#
_symmetry.space_group_name_H-M   'P 1'
#
loop_
_entity.id
_entity.type
_entity.pdbx_description
1 polymer ?
#
loop_
_entity_poly.entity_id
_entity_poly.type
_entity_poly.pdbx_seq_one_letter_code
_entity_poly.pdbx_strand_id
1 'polypeptide(L)'
;MSEKIFRSPQTLSNFPLQVDETTHGHRKKERKLYNDGYDDENHDYIIRSGEKFLERYEIDSLIGRGSFGQVVKAYDHEEQAHVAIKIIKNKKPFLVQAQIEVRLLELMNRTDSDDKYHVVKLKNHFIWRNHLCLVFELLSYNLYDLLRNTNFRGVSLNLTRKFAQQIATALLFLSWPELKIIHCDLKPENILLCNPKRSAIKIVDFGSSCQLGQRIYQYIQSRFYRSPEVLLGIPYDLAIDMWSLGCILVEMHTGEPLFSGANEVDQMNKIVEVLGLPPKHVLDQVRYVLIIFKYSRTPQ
;
A
#
# COMPACT_ATOMS: atom_id res chain seq x y z
N MET A 1 -20.72 17.18 32.61
CA MET A 1 -20.07 17.10 33.94
C MET A 1 -18.74 16.41 33.67
N SER A 2 -17.67 17.01 33.74
CA SER A 2 -16.86 18.07 34.27
C SER A 2 -15.43 17.81 33.88
N GLU A 3 -14.85 18.77 33.25
CA GLU A 3 -13.40 18.90 32.99
C GLU A 3 -12.60 18.85 34.30
N LYS A 4 -11.35 18.36 34.23
CA LYS A 4 -10.30 18.81 35.15
C LYS A 4 -8.98 19.00 34.40
N ILE A 5 -8.67 20.28 34.23
CA ILE A 5 -7.40 20.89 33.88
C ILE A 5 -6.44 20.76 35.06
N PHE A 6 -5.18 20.38 34.81
CA PHE A 6 -4.08 20.61 35.76
C PHE A 6 -3.09 21.63 35.17
N ARG A 7 -3.03 22.77 35.86
CA ARG A 7 -1.97 23.79 35.71
C ARG A 7 -0.87 23.52 36.74
N SER A 8 0.39 23.69 36.36
CA SER A 8 1.54 23.80 37.25
C SER A 8 1.94 25.27 37.50
N PRO A 9 2.60 25.63 38.61
CA PRO A 9 2.79 27.00 39.03
C PRO A 9 4.08 27.66 38.53
N GLN A 10 3.95 28.96 38.33
CA GLN A 10 5.05 29.91 38.06
C GLN A 10 5.89 30.18 39.28
N THR A 11 7.19 30.43 39.12
CA THR A 11 7.99 31.27 39.99
C THR A 11 8.73 32.32 39.20
N LEU A 12 8.50 33.55 39.62
CA LEU A 12 9.11 34.79 39.19
C LEU A 12 10.51 34.95 39.79
N SER A 13 11.46 35.51 39.01
CA SER A 13 12.47 36.45 39.56
C SER A 13 12.94 37.37 38.43
N ASN A 14 12.66 38.67 38.62
CA ASN A 14 13.17 39.78 37.87
C ASN A 14 14.63 40.06 38.26
N PHE A 15 15.47 40.53 37.29
CA PHE A 15 16.30 41.74 37.34
C PHE A 15 16.85 42.08 35.94
N PRO A 16 17.12 43.36 35.64
CA PRO A 16 17.22 43.89 34.28
C PRO A 16 18.62 44.32 33.83
N LEU A 17 18.71 44.75 32.56
CA LEU A 17 19.73 45.60 31.88
C LEU A 17 20.90 44.81 31.22
N GLN A 18 21.00 44.83 29.91
CA GLN A 18 21.63 45.93 29.13
C GLN A 18 21.38 45.76 27.64
N VAL A 19 21.13 46.86 26.97
CA VAL A 19 20.99 47.01 25.53
C VAL A 19 22.40 46.94 24.92
N ASP A 20 22.63 46.00 24.01
CA ASP A 20 23.65 46.09 23.00
C ASP A 20 23.03 45.80 21.64
N GLU A 21 22.92 46.87 20.86
CA GLU A 21 22.57 46.79 19.44
C GLU A 21 23.72 46.14 18.68
N THR A 22 23.57 44.83 18.42
CA THR A 22 24.34 44.16 17.35
C THR A 22 23.35 43.66 16.32
N THR A 23 23.39 44.28 15.16
CA THR A 23 22.75 43.94 13.90
C THR A 23 22.91 42.46 13.60
N HIS A 24 21.93 41.63 14.00
CA HIS A 24 21.79 40.28 13.51
C HIS A 24 21.10 40.34 12.13
N GLY A 25 21.94 40.34 11.09
CA GLY A 25 21.50 39.98 9.75
C GLY A 25 20.81 38.65 9.78
N HIS A 26 19.50 38.62 9.51
CA HIS A 26 18.76 37.40 9.25
C HIS A 26 19.39 36.70 8.03
N ARG A 27 20.32 35.76 8.24
CA ARG A 27 20.67 34.80 7.24
C ARG A 27 19.38 34.05 6.90
N LYS A 28 18.73 34.42 5.81
CA LYS A 28 17.74 33.58 5.16
C LYS A 28 18.43 32.22 4.94
N LYS A 29 17.99 31.17 5.66
CA LYS A 29 18.38 29.79 5.33
C LYS A 29 18.03 29.61 3.86
N GLU A 30 19.04 29.51 3.00
CA GLU A 30 18.82 29.12 1.61
C GLU A 30 18.02 27.82 1.64
N ARG A 31 16.81 27.85 1.07
CA ARG A 31 15.99 26.65 0.91
C ARG A 31 16.76 25.73 -0.02
N LYS A 32 17.19 24.59 0.48
CA LYS A 32 17.81 23.56 -0.34
C LYS A 32 16.82 23.15 -1.41
N LEU A 33 17.12 23.45 -2.66
CA LEU A 33 16.31 23.05 -3.80
C LEU A 33 16.65 21.58 -4.12
N TYR A 34 15.61 20.75 -4.23
CA TYR A 34 15.72 19.36 -4.66
C TYR A 34 15.21 19.26 -6.09
N ASN A 35 15.94 18.55 -6.97
CA ASN A 35 15.54 18.36 -8.36
C ASN A 35 15.10 19.67 -9.04
N ASP A 36 15.95 20.70 -8.98
CA ASP A 36 15.69 22.06 -9.53
C ASP A 36 14.40 22.71 -9.04
N GLY A 37 13.93 22.32 -7.84
CA GLY A 37 12.71 22.82 -7.21
C GLY A 37 11.42 22.10 -7.61
N TYR A 38 11.54 20.98 -8.31
CA TYR A 38 10.41 20.10 -8.64
C TYR A 38 10.07 19.11 -7.55
N ASP A 39 11.00 18.83 -6.61
CA ASP A 39 10.83 17.86 -5.53
C ASP A 39 10.72 18.53 -4.17
N ASP A 40 9.99 17.87 -3.27
CA ASP A 40 10.02 18.16 -1.83
C ASP A 40 11.22 17.47 -1.13
N GLU A 41 11.33 17.68 0.19
CA GLU A 41 12.39 17.07 1.02
C GLU A 41 12.32 15.53 1.08
N ASN A 42 11.17 14.93 0.76
CA ASN A 42 10.94 13.49 0.71
C ASN A 42 11.21 12.90 -0.68
N HIS A 43 11.65 13.74 -1.64
CA HIS A 43 11.83 13.42 -3.06
C HIS A 43 10.53 13.05 -3.77
N ASP A 44 9.39 13.52 -3.26
CA ASP A 44 8.11 13.49 -3.96
C ASP A 44 8.01 14.70 -4.89
N TYR A 45 7.43 14.49 -6.08
CA TYR A 45 7.15 15.55 -7.04
C TYR A 45 6.17 16.57 -6.43
N ILE A 46 6.46 17.87 -6.55
CA ILE A 46 5.57 18.93 -6.09
C ILE A 46 4.44 19.12 -7.09
N ILE A 47 3.27 18.54 -6.79
CA ILE A 47 2.11 18.53 -7.67
C ILE A 47 1.50 19.93 -7.78
N ARG A 48 1.20 20.34 -9.02
CA ARG A 48 0.49 21.57 -9.34
C ARG A 48 -0.74 21.24 -10.18
N SER A 49 -1.92 21.62 -9.71
CA SER A 49 -3.16 21.46 -10.49
C SER A 49 -3.09 22.32 -11.75
N GLY A 50 -3.57 21.78 -12.87
CA GLY A 50 -3.52 22.41 -14.20
C GLY A 50 -2.17 22.24 -14.93
N GLU A 51 -1.14 21.65 -14.28
CA GLU A 51 0.12 21.35 -14.96
C GLU A 51 -0.06 20.22 -15.97
N LYS A 52 0.57 20.36 -17.15
CA LYS A 52 0.51 19.36 -18.20
C LYS A 52 1.80 18.54 -18.28
N PHE A 53 1.68 17.25 -18.14
CA PHE A 53 2.76 16.28 -18.40
C PHE A 53 2.70 15.87 -19.88
N LEU A 54 3.83 15.98 -20.58
CA LEU A 54 3.96 15.66 -22.01
C LEU A 54 2.92 16.37 -22.92
N GLU A 55 2.42 17.57 -22.54
CA GLU A 55 1.33 18.29 -23.22
C GLU A 55 0.03 17.46 -23.39
N ARG A 56 -0.03 16.29 -22.78
CA ARG A 56 -1.11 15.31 -22.89
C ARG A 56 -1.93 15.17 -21.61
N TYR A 57 -1.27 15.01 -20.47
CA TYR A 57 -1.94 14.71 -19.18
C TYR A 57 -2.05 15.97 -18.33
N GLU A 58 -3.23 16.54 -18.18
CA GLU A 58 -3.49 17.69 -17.35
C GLU A 58 -3.84 17.24 -15.93
N ILE A 59 -3.01 17.63 -14.96
CA ILE A 59 -3.14 17.23 -13.56
C ILE A 59 -4.35 17.92 -12.93
N ASP A 60 -5.29 17.14 -12.42
CA ASP A 60 -6.46 17.64 -11.67
C ASP A 60 -6.13 17.75 -10.16
N SER A 61 -5.94 16.61 -9.50
CA SER A 61 -5.83 16.57 -8.04
C SER A 61 -5.03 15.36 -7.56
N LEU A 62 -4.45 15.48 -6.34
CA LEU A 62 -3.87 14.35 -5.62
C LEU A 62 -4.99 13.44 -5.12
N ILE A 63 -4.93 12.14 -5.43
CA ILE A 63 -5.91 11.13 -5.02
C ILE A 63 -5.33 10.04 -4.12
N GLY A 64 -4.00 9.92 -4.01
CA GLY A 64 -3.33 8.95 -3.15
C GLY A 64 -1.89 9.32 -2.83
N ARG A 65 -1.41 8.89 -1.67
CA ARG A 65 0.00 9.02 -1.26
C ARG A 65 0.43 7.74 -0.55
N GLY A 66 1.62 7.25 -0.90
CA GLY A 66 2.21 6.04 -0.32
C GLY A 66 3.72 6.16 -0.12
N SER A 67 4.35 5.09 0.34
CA SER A 67 5.81 5.01 0.48
C SER A 67 6.54 5.17 -0.86
N PHE A 68 5.94 4.70 -1.94
CA PHE A 68 6.45 4.74 -3.32
C PHE A 68 6.44 6.13 -3.96
N GLY A 69 5.57 7.04 -3.47
CA GLY A 69 5.29 8.36 -4.07
C GLY A 69 3.82 8.73 -3.99
N GLN A 70 3.28 9.29 -5.06
CA GLN A 70 1.95 9.89 -5.09
C GLN A 70 1.14 9.37 -6.27
N VAL A 71 -0.19 9.44 -6.16
CA VAL A 71 -1.12 9.17 -7.26
C VAL A 71 -1.98 10.40 -7.49
N VAL A 72 -2.04 10.86 -8.72
CA VAL A 72 -2.87 12.00 -9.11
C VAL A 72 -3.95 11.54 -10.08
N LYS A 73 -5.10 12.22 -10.02
CA LYS A 73 -6.10 12.19 -11.07
C LYS A 73 -5.65 13.20 -12.14
N ALA A 74 -5.69 12.82 -13.40
CA ALA A 74 -5.38 13.67 -14.54
C ALA A 74 -6.38 13.48 -15.68
N TYR A 75 -6.48 14.46 -16.56
CA TYR A 75 -7.24 14.34 -17.79
C TYR A 75 -6.30 14.06 -18.97
N ASP A 76 -6.53 12.97 -19.67
CA ASP A 76 -5.81 12.59 -20.88
C ASP A 76 -6.47 13.25 -22.09
N HIS A 77 -5.81 14.25 -22.67
CA HIS A 77 -6.34 14.99 -23.83
C HIS A 77 -6.38 14.17 -25.13
N GLU A 78 -5.58 13.11 -25.26
CA GLU A 78 -5.62 12.22 -26.43
C GLU A 78 -6.79 11.23 -26.34
N GLU A 79 -6.97 10.56 -25.17
CA GLU A 79 -8.06 9.61 -24.99
C GLU A 79 -9.37 10.29 -24.53
N GLN A 80 -9.36 11.59 -24.26
CA GLN A 80 -10.50 12.37 -23.75
C GLN A 80 -11.16 11.75 -22.52
N ALA A 81 -10.34 11.25 -21.60
CA ALA A 81 -10.79 10.51 -20.41
C ALA A 81 -9.92 10.86 -19.20
N HIS A 82 -10.48 10.69 -18.01
CA HIS A 82 -9.69 10.77 -16.79
C HIS A 82 -8.88 9.50 -16.56
N VAL A 83 -7.65 9.69 -16.07
CA VAL A 83 -6.69 8.63 -15.75
C VAL A 83 -6.14 8.83 -14.33
N ALA A 84 -5.56 7.78 -13.76
CA ALA A 84 -4.75 7.85 -12.55
C ALA A 84 -3.27 7.76 -12.95
N ILE A 85 -2.44 8.69 -12.44
CA ILE A 85 -0.99 8.68 -12.69
C ILE A 85 -0.26 8.47 -11.38
N LYS A 86 0.44 7.34 -11.25
CA LYS A 86 1.34 7.02 -10.14
C LYS A 86 2.69 7.65 -10.43
N ILE A 87 3.10 8.63 -9.63
CA ILE A 87 4.35 9.38 -9.75
C ILE A 87 5.32 8.82 -8.71
N ILE A 88 6.36 8.16 -9.16
CA ILE A 88 7.34 7.47 -8.31
C ILE A 88 8.33 8.48 -7.72
N LYS A 89 8.71 8.30 -6.46
CA LYS A 89 9.74 9.10 -5.79
C LYS A 89 11.05 9.12 -6.59
N ASN A 90 11.68 10.29 -6.69
CA ASN A 90 13.00 10.47 -7.31
C ASN A 90 14.12 9.94 -6.41
N LYS A 91 14.09 8.62 -6.18
CA LYS A 91 15.15 7.87 -5.47
C LYS A 91 15.41 6.54 -6.16
N LYS A 92 16.68 6.20 -6.32
CA LYS A 92 17.10 4.99 -7.05
C LYS A 92 16.39 3.69 -6.60
N PRO A 93 16.21 3.39 -5.30
CA PRO A 93 15.51 2.17 -4.89
C PRO A 93 14.07 2.10 -5.38
N PHE A 94 13.33 3.22 -5.32
CA PHE A 94 11.94 3.28 -5.79
C PHE A 94 11.84 3.18 -7.31
N LEU A 95 12.78 3.81 -8.04
CA LEU A 95 12.84 3.71 -9.50
C LEU A 95 13.06 2.24 -9.94
N VAL A 96 14.02 1.54 -9.33
CA VAL A 96 14.31 0.13 -9.65
C VAL A 96 13.07 -0.73 -9.40
N GLN A 97 12.41 -0.54 -8.25
CA GLN A 97 11.20 -1.29 -7.91
C GLN A 97 10.05 -0.99 -8.88
N ALA A 98 9.84 0.28 -9.24
CA ALA A 98 8.81 0.67 -10.19
C ALA A 98 9.08 0.16 -11.61
N GLN A 99 10.34 0.00 -12.02
CA GLN A 99 10.69 -0.65 -13.29
C GLN A 99 10.33 -2.14 -13.30
N ILE A 100 10.40 -2.82 -12.14
CA ILE A 100 9.91 -4.20 -12.00
C ILE A 100 8.38 -4.21 -12.13
N GLU A 101 7.69 -3.29 -11.44
CA GLU A 101 6.24 -3.13 -11.54
C GLU A 101 5.78 -2.93 -13.00
N VAL A 102 6.43 -2.04 -13.76
CA VAL A 102 6.14 -1.82 -15.18
C VAL A 102 6.25 -3.12 -15.98
N ARG A 103 7.35 -3.87 -15.80
CA ARG A 103 7.55 -5.14 -16.53
C ARG A 103 6.47 -6.18 -16.24
N LEU A 104 6.06 -6.30 -14.96
CA LEU A 104 4.99 -7.21 -14.56
C LEU A 104 3.65 -6.79 -15.16
N LEU A 105 3.32 -5.49 -15.11
CA LEU A 105 2.09 -4.94 -15.67
C LEU A 105 2.03 -5.11 -17.18
N GLU A 106 3.11 -4.87 -17.90
CA GLU A 106 3.19 -5.09 -19.35
C GLU A 106 3.02 -6.57 -19.70
N LEU A 107 3.60 -7.48 -18.92
CA LEU A 107 3.43 -8.91 -19.10
C LEU A 107 1.96 -9.32 -18.90
N MET A 108 1.32 -8.84 -17.84
CA MET A 108 -0.11 -9.09 -17.58
C MET A 108 -1.00 -8.49 -18.67
N ASN A 109 -0.72 -7.26 -19.14
CA ASN A 109 -1.46 -6.62 -20.23
C ASN A 109 -1.45 -7.46 -21.51
N ARG A 110 -0.28 -8.02 -21.88
CA ARG A 110 -0.15 -8.88 -23.07
C ARG A 110 -0.91 -10.19 -22.93
N THR A 111 -0.95 -10.75 -21.73
CA THR A 111 -1.59 -12.04 -21.44
C THR A 111 -3.12 -11.90 -21.29
N ASP A 112 -3.60 -10.74 -20.81
CA ASP A 112 -5.03 -10.40 -20.65
C ASP A 112 -5.45 -9.29 -21.61
N SER A 113 -5.48 -9.58 -22.93
CA SER A 113 -5.91 -8.58 -23.91
C SER A 113 -7.36 -8.14 -23.74
N ASP A 114 -8.21 -9.03 -23.26
CA ASP A 114 -9.67 -8.83 -23.16
C ASP A 114 -10.12 -8.17 -21.85
N ASP A 115 -9.18 -7.86 -20.95
CA ASP A 115 -9.45 -7.20 -19.66
C ASP A 115 -10.47 -7.94 -18.77
N LYS A 116 -10.33 -9.24 -18.63
CA LYS A 116 -11.30 -10.11 -17.95
C LYS A 116 -10.84 -10.70 -16.61
N TYR A 117 -9.55 -10.51 -16.23
CA TYR A 117 -8.99 -11.15 -15.04
C TYR A 117 -8.87 -10.21 -13.82
N HIS A 118 -9.58 -9.09 -13.79
CA HIS A 118 -9.69 -8.21 -12.62
C HIS A 118 -8.36 -7.66 -12.10
N VAL A 119 -7.42 -7.40 -13.00
CA VAL A 119 -6.13 -6.75 -12.73
C VAL A 119 -6.11 -5.39 -13.42
N VAL A 120 -5.57 -4.37 -12.76
CA VAL A 120 -5.45 -3.03 -13.34
C VAL A 120 -4.57 -3.05 -14.60
N LYS A 121 -4.96 -2.30 -15.63
CA LYS A 121 -4.16 -2.15 -16.86
C LYS A 121 -3.26 -0.93 -16.81
N LEU A 122 -1.98 -1.13 -17.12
CA LEU A 122 -1.06 -0.06 -17.42
C LEU A 122 -1.36 0.49 -18.82
N LYS A 123 -1.79 1.74 -18.90
CA LYS A 123 -2.08 2.41 -20.20
C LYS A 123 -0.82 2.98 -20.84
N ASN A 124 0.04 3.59 -20.05
CA ASN A 124 1.29 4.21 -20.49
C ASN A 124 2.28 4.33 -19.32
N HIS A 125 3.54 4.55 -19.62
CA HIS A 125 4.54 4.97 -18.64
C HIS A 125 5.57 5.89 -19.32
N PHE A 126 6.13 6.84 -18.56
CA PHE A 126 7.11 7.80 -19.05
C PHE A 126 7.93 8.39 -17.90
N ILE A 127 9.00 9.08 -18.23
CA ILE A 127 9.79 9.87 -17.27
C ILE A 127 9.41 11.34 -17.38
N TRP A 128 9.04 11.94 -16.25
CA TRP A 128 8.77 13.37 -16.11
C TRP A 128 9.59 13.97 -14.99
N ARG A 129 10.45 14.96 -15.29
CA ARG A 129 11.29 15.64 -14.29
C ARG A 129 12.01 14.67 -13.34
N ASN A 130 12.62 13.61 -13.88
CA ASN A 130 13.31 12.53 -13.15
C ASN A 130 12.38 11.60 -12.33
N HIS A 131 11.06 11.68 -12.49
CA HIS A 131 10.11 10.75 -11.91
C HIS A 131 9.59 9.77 -12.95
N LEU A 132 9.59 8.48 -12.63
CA LEU A 132 8.86 7.50 -13.42
C LEU A 132 7.37 7.65 -13.11
N CYS A 133 6.58 7.86 -14.14
CA CYS A 133 5.13 8.00 -14.08
C CYS A 133 4.46 6.80 -14.73
N LEU A 134 3.53 6.17 -14.05
CA LEU A 134 2.72 5.06 -14.55
C LEU A 134 1.28 5.53 -14.70
N VAL A 135 0.70 5.37 -15.90
CA VAL A 135 -0.67 5.80 -16.21
C VAL A 135 -1.60 4.60 -16.20
N PHE A 136 -2.68 4.69 -15.45
CA PHE A 136 -3.69 3.67 -15.29
C PHE A 136 -5.09 4.21 -15.62
N GLU A 137 -6.04 3.31 -15.82
CA GLU A 137 -7.46 3.65 -15.79
C GLU A 137 -7.82 4.29 -14.42
N LEU A 138 -8.73 5.28 -14.43
CA LEU A 138 -9.23 5.85 -13.19
C LEU A 138 -10.30 4.95 -12.61
N LEU A 139 -9.99 4.31 -11.48
CA LEU A 139 -10.91 3.48 -10.71
C LEU A 139 -11.59 4.30 -9.60
N SER A 140 -12.55 3.69 -8.93
CA SER A 140 -13.29 4.29 -7.81
C SER A 140 -12.57 4.02 -6.47
N TYR A 141 -13.28 4.18 -5.35
CA TYR A 141 -12.74 3.93 -4.01
C TYR A 141 -12.43 2.44 -3.77
N ASN A 142 -11.52 2.16 -2.84
CA ASN A 142 -11.08 0.82 -2.51
C ASN A 142 -12.05 0.12 -1.52
N LEU A 143 -11.80 -1.17 -1.25
CA LEU A 143 -12.65 -1.95 -0.35
C LEU A 143 -12.56 -1.49 1.12
N TYR A 144 -11.44 -0.90 1.55
CA TYR A 144 -11.35 -0.29 2.89
C TYR A 144 -12.26 0.94 3.00
N ASP A 145 -12.26 1.81 1.99
CA ASP A 145 -13.19 2.95 1.92
C ASP A 145 -14.64 2.48 1.88
N LEU A 146 -14.93 1.36 1.21
CA LEU A 146 -16.26 0.74 1.24
C LEU A 146 -16.65 0.36 2.66
N LEU A 147 -15.77 -0.31 3.42
CA LEU A 147 -16.03 -0.66 4.83
C LEU A 147 -16.23 0.60 5.68
N ARG A 148 -15.38 1.61 5.53
CA ARG A 148 -15.51 2.89 6.23
C ARG A 148 -16.87 3.54 5.95
N ASN A 149 -17.37 3.49 4.72
CA ASN A 149 -18.69 4.01 4.34
C ASN A 149 -19.86 3.23 4.97
N THR A 150 -19.64 1.98 5.39
CA THR A 150 -20.63 1.21 6.19
C THR A 150 -20.48 1.46 7.69
N ASN A 151 -19.61 2.36 8.13
CA ASN A 151 -19.18 2.51 9.53
C ASN A 151 -18.66 1.18 10.10
N PHE A 152 -17.87 0.43 9.32
CA PHE A 152 -17.26 -0.86 9.67
C PHE A 152 -18.27 -1.92 10.12
N ARG A 153 -19.49 -1.88 9.61
CA ARG A 153 -20.51 -2.93 9.84
C ARG A 153 -20.40 -4.10 8.88
N GLY A 154 -19.48 -4.02 7.92
CA GLY A 154 -19.29 -5.00 6.88
C GLY A 154 -20.32 -4.92 5.76
N VAL A 155 -20.19 -5.82 4.80
CA VAL A 155 -21.08 -5.94 3.64
C VAL A 155 -21.81 -7.30 3.65
N SER A 156 -22.87 -7.43 2.88
CA SER A 156 -23.64 -8.68 2.80
C SER A 156 -22.79 -9.84 2.28
N LEU A 157 -23.11 -11.06 2.71
CA LEU A 157 -22.43 -12.27 2.23
C LEU A 157 -22.49 -12.41 0.69
N ASN A 158 -23.59 -11.97 0.07
CA ASN A 158 -23.71 -11.97 -1.38
C ASN A 158 -22.71 -11.05 -2.05
N LEU A 159 -22.43 -9.88 -1.50
CA LEU A 159 -21.42 -8.96 -2.03
C LEU A 159 -20.02 -9.49 -1.74
N THR A 160 -19.76 -10.02 -0.55
CA THR A 160 -18.50 -10.67 -0.19
C THR A 160 -18.18 -11.81 -1.17
N ARG A 161 -19.18 -12.65 -1.53
CA ARG A 161 -19.02 -13.73 -2.51
C ARG A 161 -18.64 -13.22 -3.90
N LYS A 162 -19.23 -12.10 -4.34
CA LYS A 162 -18.89 -11.47 -5.62
C LYS A 162 -17.45 -10.96 -5.64
N PHE A 163 -16.96 -10.42 -4.53
CA PHE A 163 -15.56 -10.03 -4.39
C PHE A 163 -14.64 -11.25 -4.38
N ALA A 164 -15.00 -12.29 -3.59
CA ALA A 164 -14.25 -13.54 -3.52
C ALA A 164 -14.03 -14.16 -4.91
N GLN A 165 -15.08 -14.25 -5.72
CA GLN A 165 -15.01 -14.82 -7.06
C GLN A 165 -14.06 -14.03 -7.96
N GLN A 166 -14.13 -12.71 -7.96
CA GLN A 166 -13.30 -11.86 -8.79
C GLN A 166 -11.83 -11.88 -8.36
N ILE A 167 -11.55 -11.79 -7.05
CA ILE A 167 -10.20 -11.85 -6.53
C ILE A 167 -9.59 -13.24 -6.79
N ALA A 168 -10.34 -14.32 -6.57
CA ALA A 168 -9.88 -15.68 -6.87
C ALA A 168 -9.58 -15.86 -8.37
N THR A 169 -10.38 -15.26 -9.27
CA THR A 169 -10.13 -15.25 -10.71
C THR A 169 -8.82 -14.51 -11.04
N ALA A 170 -8.55 -13.37 -10.38
CA ALA A 170 -7.30 -12.65 -10.54
C ALA A 170 -6.10 -13.47 -10.04
N LEU A 171 -6.21 -14.11 -8.87
CA LEU A 171 -5.14 -14.96 -8.33
C LEU A 171 -4.87 -16.18 -9.20
N LEU A 172 -5.93 -16.78 -9.78
CA LEU A 172 -5.78 -17.86 -10.76
C LEU A 172 -5.00 -17.38 -11.99
N PHE A 173 -5.33 -16.21 -12.53
CA PHE A 173 -4.61 -15.61 -13.65
C PHE A 173 -3.13 -15.37 -13.31
N LEU A 174 -2.84 -14.77 -12.14
CA LEU A 174 -1.46 -14.53 -11.68
C LEU A 174 -0.66 -15.84 -11.51
N SER A 175 -1.34 -16.97 -11.27
CA SER A 175 -0.71 -18.28 -11.11
C SER A 175 -0.33 -18.98 -12.41
N TRP A 176 -0.75 -18.48 -13.55
CA TRP A 176 -0.46 -19.12 -14.83
C TRP A 176 1.03 -19.35 -15.07
N PRO A 177 1.41 -20.44 -15.79
CA PRO A 177 2.82 -20.82 -15.98
C PRO A 177 3.70 -19.71 -16.54
N GLU A 178 3.13 -18.83 -17.41
CA GLU A 178 3.81 -17.72 -18.04
C GLU A 178 3.95 -16.50 -17.12
N LEU A 179 3.14 -16.39 -16.08
CA LEU A 179 3.13 -15.27 -15.15
C LEU A 179 3.86 -15.61 -13.86
N LYS A 180 3.33 -16.57 -13.09
CA LYS A 180 3.82 -16.98 -11.75
C LYS A 180 4.10 -15.77 -10.85
N ILE A 181 3.18 -14.79 -10.85
CA ILE A 181 3.30 -13.54 -10.12
C ILE A 181 2.70 -13.70 -8.73
N ILE A 182 3.42 -13.28 -7.71
CA ILE A 182 2.96 -13.13 -6.34
C ILE A 182 2.72 -11.64 -6.11
N HIS A 183 1.51 -11.25 -5.68
CA HIS A 183 1.17 -9.85 -5.43
C HIS A 183 1.93 -9.28 -4.24
N CYS A 184 2.08 -10.06 -3.18
CA CYS A 184 2.84 -9.74 -1.95
C CYS A 184 2.27 -8.62 -1.07
N ASP A 185 1.21 -7.94 -1.43
CA ASP A 185 0.55 -6.92 -0.57
C ASP A 185 -0.96 -6.83 -0.84
N LEU A 186 -1.62 -8.00 -0.95
CA LEU A 186 -3.06 -8.05 -1.12
C LEU A 186 -3.75 -7.64 0.19
N LYS A 187 -4.59 -6.59 0.11
CA LYS A 187 -5.34 -6.00 1.23
C LYS A 187 -6.52 -5.20 0.69
N PRO A 188 -7.52 -4.82 1.50
CA PRO A 188 -8.67 -4.04 1.05
C PRO A 188 -8.32 -2.74 0.34
N GLU A 189 -7.25 -2.05 0.73
CA GLU A 189 -6.78 -0.82 0.11
C GLU A 189 -6.27 -1.01 -1.32
N ASN A 190 -5.83 -2.23 -1.68
CA ASN A 190 -5.29 -2.57 -3.01
C ASN A 190 -6.32 -3.27 -3.91
N ILE A 191 -7.59 -3.24 -3.55
CA ILE A 191 -8.71 -3.75 -4.33
C ILE A 191 -9.70 -2.61 -4.55
N LEU A 192 -9.79 -2.09 -5.78
CA LEU A 192 -10.59 -0.92 -6.11
C LEU A 192 -11.84 -1.31 -6.87
N LEU A 193 -12.94 -0.65 -6.57
CA LEU A 193 -14.16 -0.73 -7.38
C LEU A 193 -13.94 -0.04 -8.73
N CYS A 194 -14.41 -0.67 -9.81
CA CYS A 194 -14.40 -0.02 -11.14
C CYS A 194 -15.42 1.12 -11.19
N ASN A 195 -16.53 0.99 -10.46
CA ASN A 195 -17.59 1.98 -10.40
C ASN A 195 -18.23 1.96 -8.99
N PRO A 196 -18.54 3.14 -8.38
CA PRO A 196 -19.08 3.21 -7.02
C PRO A 196 -20.46 2.54 -6.85
N LYS A 197 -21.17 2.31 -7.94
CA LYS A 197 -22.52 1.69 -7.96
C LYS A 197 -22.53 0.22 -8.40
N ARG A 198 -21.36 -0.36 -8.65
CA ARG A 198 -21.22 -1.73 -9.17
C ARG A 198 -20.26 -2.54 -8.28
N SER A 199 -20.37 -3.87 -8.35
CA SER A 199 -19.50 -4.78 -7.59
C SER A 199 -18.25 -5.25 -8.36
N ALA A 200 -18.02 -4.74 -9.56
CA ALA A 200 -16.82 -5.04 -10.33
C ALA A 200 -15.61 -4.40 -9.65
N ILE A 201 -14.53 -5.18 -9.48
CA ILE A 201 -13.29 -4.76 -8.83
C ILE A 201 -12.08 -5.04 -9.72
N LYS A 202 -10.98 -4.35 -9.41
CA LYS A 202 -9.65 -4.68 -9.92
C LYS A 202 -8.62 -4.63 -8.80
N ILE A 203 -7.65 -5.55 -8.87
CA ILE A 203 -6.46 -5.54 -8.01
C ILE A 203 -5.46 -4.53 -8.57
N VAL A 204 -4.90 -3.70 -7.70
CA VAL A 204 -3.95 -2.63 -8.04
C VAL A 204 -2.67 -2.75 -7.22
N ASP A 205 -1.65 -1.93 -7.55
CA ASP A 205 -0.39 -1.77 -6.83
C ASP A 205 0.49 -3.03 -6.80
N PHE A 206 1.12 -3.31 -7.92
CA PHE A 206 2.10 -4.38 -8.09
C PHE A 206 3.53 -3.95 -7.70
N GLY A 207 3.66 -2.83 -6.98
CA GLY A 207 4.94 -2.28 -6.52
C GLY A 207 5.68 -3.14 -5.50
N SER A 208 5.04 -4.13 -4.88
CA SER A 208 5.68 -5.11 -3.99
C SER A 208 5.75 -6.51 -4.61
N SER A 209 5.25 -6.68 -5.83
CA SER A 209 5.09 -7.97 -6.47
C SER A 209 6.41 -8.54 -7.01
N CYS A 210 6.46 -9.86 -7.12
CA CYS A 210 7.59 -10.57 -7.72
C CYS A 210 7.10 -11.81 -8.48
N GLN A 211 7.96 -12.35 -9.36
CA GLN A 211 7.74 -13.67 -9.93
C GLN A 211 8.29 -14.77 -9.03
N LEU A 212 7.66 -15.92 -9.05
CA LEU A 212 8.15 -17.11 -8.33
C LEU A 212 9.59 -17.43 -8.75
N GLY A 213 10.48 -17.56 -7.77
CA GLY A 213 11.92 -17.78 -7.99
C GLY A 213 12.75 -16.49 -8.08
N GLN A 214 12.13 -15.32 -8.24
CA GLN A 214 12.80 -14.01 -8.22
C GLN A 214 12.43 -13.22 -6.96
N ARG A 215 12.48 -13.85 -5.80
CA ARG A 215 12.11 -13.26 -4.51
C ARG A 215 13.16 -12.21 -4.13
N ILE A 216 12.71 -10.96 -3.90
CA ILE A 216 13.61 -9.85 -3.58
C ILE A 216 13.61 -9.58 -2.06
N TYR A 217 12.49 -9.82 -1.36
CA TYR A 217 12.31 -9.42 0.03
C TYR A 217 11.79 -10.57 0.89
N GLN A 218 12.31 -10.64 2.15
CA GLN A 218 11.78 -11.52 3.18
C GLN A 218 10.62 -10.89 3.97
N TYR A 219 10.62 -9.56 4.10
CA TYR A 219 9.61 -8.81 4.83
C TYR A 219 8.60 -8.21 3.85
N ILE A 220 7.51 -8.93 3.63
CA ILE A 220 6.44 -8.61 2.69
C ILE A 220 5.08 -8.76 3.34
N GLN A 221 4.04 -8.36 2.64
CA GLN A 221 2.63 -8.29 3.05
C GLN A 221 2.38 -7.28 4.19
N SER A 222 1.25 -6.64 4.15
CA SER A 222 0.73 -5.84 5.26
C SER A 222 0.36 -6.76 6.42
N ARG A 223 0.70 -6.38 7.66
CA ARG A 223 0.73 -7.27 8.84
C ARG A 223 -0.54 -8.09 9.03
N PHE A 224 -1.72 -7.48 8.96
CA PHE A 224 -2.98 -8.17 9.22
C PHE A 224 -3.31 -9.26 8.19
N TYR A 225 -2.72 -9.16 6.99
CA TYR A 225 -2.90 -10.08 5.85
C TYR A 225 -1.67 -10.95 5.59
N ARG A 226 -0.66 -10.88 6.50
CA ARG A 226 0.61 -11.60 6.37
C ARG A 226 0.44 -13.06 6.72
N SER A 227 0.88 -13.92 5.80
CA SER A 227 0.78 -15.37 5.96
C SER A 227 1.71 -15.92 7.05
N PRO A 228 1.38 -17.08 7.65
CA PRO A 228 2.21 -17.72 8.66
C PRO A 228 3.63 -17.99 8.18
N GLU A 229 3.82 -18.44 6.93
CA GLU A 229 5.13 -18.75 6.35
C GLU A 229 6.01 -17.50 6.24
N VAL A 230 5.43 -16.32 5.95
CA VAL A 230 6.16 -15.05 5.94
C VAL A 230 6.49 -14.61 7.37
N LEU A 231 5.56 -14.72 8.32
CA LEU A 231 5.80 -14.43 9.74
C LEU A 231 6.91 -15.31 10.33
N LEU A 232 6.97 -16.58 9.93
CA LEU A 232 7.97 -17.55 10.38
C LEU A 232 9.30 -17.46 9.64
N GLY A 233 9.38 -16.64 8.58
CA GLY A 233 10.60 -16.48 7.78
C GLY A 233 11.00 -17.74 6.99
N ILE A 234 10.05 -18.62 6.69
CA ILE A 234 10.26 -19.82 5.87
C ILE A 234 9.95 -19.52 4.38
N PRO A 235 10.36 -20.39 3.45
CA PRO A 235 10.05 -20.20 2.03
C PRO A 235 8.56 -20.06 1.76
N TYR A 236 8.20 -19.11 0.90
CA TYR A 236 6.82 -18.81 0.51
C TYR A 236 6.64 -18.90 -1.02
N ASP A 237 5.41 -19.02 -1.48
CA ASP A 237 5.02 -19.04 -2.88
C ASP A 237 3.73 -18.23 -3.11
N LEU A 238 3.00 -18.49 -4.19
CA LEU A 238 1.75 -17.81 -4.54
C LEU A 238 0.64 -17.98 -3.49
N ALA A 239 0.74 -19.00 -2.62
CA ALA A 239 -0.27 -19.30 -1.60
C ALA A 239 -0.40 -18.18 -0.54
N ILE A 240 0.62 -17.32 -0.38
CA ILE A 240 0.56 -16.19 0.55
C ILE A 240 -0.56 -15.20 0.20
N ASP A 241 -0.84 -15.01 -1.10
CA ASP A 241 -1.94 -14.14 -1.54
C ASP A 241 -3.32 -14.78 -1.27
N MET A 242 -3.41 -16.10 -1.31
CA MET A 242 -4.63 -16.83 -0.94
C MET A 242 -4.93 -16.70 0.56
N TRP A 243 -3.89 -16.72 1.42
CA TRP A 243 -4.03 -16.39 2.84
C TRP A 243 -4.61 -14.98 3.04
N SER A 244 -4.03 -14.00 2.34
CA SER A 244 -4.51 -12.60 2.38
C SER A 244 -5.98 -12.51 1.94
N LEU A 245 -6.37 -13.22 0.89
CA LEU A 245 -7.76 -13.29 0.43
C LEU A 245 -8.69 -13.79 1.55
N GLY A 246 -8.32 -14.88 2.24
CA GLY A 246 -9.09 -15.39 3.38
C GLY A 246 -9.33 -14.34 4.46
N CYS A 247 -8.28 -13.60 4.86
CA CYS A 247 -8.38 -12.51 5.83
C CYS A 247 -9.30 -11.38 5.34
N ILE A 248 -9.16 -10.97 4.07
CA ILE A 248 -9.97 -9.91 3.46
C ILE A 248 -11.46 -10.29 3.45
N LEU A 249 -11.81 -11.52 3.10
CA LEU A 249 -13.22 -11.94 3.00
C LEU A 249 -13.93 -11.90 4.36
N VAL A 250 -13.26 -12.30 5.42
CA VAL A 250 -13.82 -12.18 6.78
C VAL A 250 -14.01 -10.72 7.13
N GLU A 251 -13.01 -9.88 6.93
CA GLU A 251 -13.06 -8.44 7.21
C GLU A 251 -14.18 -7.75 6.40
N MET A 252 -14.33 -8.08 5.12
CA MET A 252 -15.42 -7.51 4.30
C MET A 252 -16.79 -7.82 4.86
N HIS A 253 -17.00 -9.00 5.43
CA HIS A 253 -18.28 -9.41 5.98
C HIS A 253 -18.52 -8.88 7.39
N THR A 254 -17.51 -8.95 8.27
CA THR A 254 -17.62 -8.56 9.68
C THR A 254 -17.40 -7.08 9.92
N GLY A 255 -16.64 -6.41 9.05
CA GLY A 255 -16.20 -5.02 9.19
C GLY A 255 -14.87 -4.84 9.91
N GLU A 256 -14.30 -5.90 10.51
CA GLU A 256 -13.07 -5.86 11.29
C GLU A 256 -12.03 -6.85 10.76
N PRO A 257 -10.73 -6.52 10.81
CA PRO A 257 -9.66 -7.43 10.40
C PRO A 257 -9.70 -8.75 11.19
N LEU A 258 -9.57 -9.88 10.51
CA LEU A 258 -9.59 -11.21 11.13
C LEU A 258 -8.46 -11.37 12.17
N PHE A 259 -7.24 -10.94 11.82
CA PHE A 259 -6.06 -11.01 12.68
C PHE A 259 -5.39 -9.64 12.78
N SER A 260 -5.70 -8.87 13.83
CA SER A 260 -5.21 -7.49 14.04
C SER A 260 -4.08 -7.43 15.06
N GLY A 261 -2.93 -8.04 14.76
CA GLY A 261 -1.77 -8.07 15.65
C GLY A 261 -1.08 -6.71 15.82
N ALA A 262 -0.73 -6.34 17.05
CA ALA A 262 0.01 -5.11 17.35
C ALA A 262 1.47 -5.16 16.81
N ASN A 263 2.04 -6.35 16.72
CA ASN A 263 3.37 -6.64 16.17
C ASN A 263 3.37 -8.05 15.58
N GLU A 264 4.51 -8.55 15.06
CA GLU A 264 4.59 -9.86 14.41
C GLU A 264 4.32 -11.04 15.35
N VAL A 265 4.79 -10.94 16.60
CA VAL A 265 4.56 -11.98 17.62
C VAL A 265 3.08 -12.06 17.97
N ASP A 266 2.45 -10.90 18.21
CA ASP A 266 1.02 -10.81 18.47
C ASP A 266 0.17 -11.27 17.28
N GLN A 267 0.62 -10.95 16.05
CA GLN A 267 -0.02 -11.42 14.82
C GLN A 267 -0.04 -12.96 14.77
N MET A 268 1.10 -13.60 15.05
CA MET A 268 1.20 -15.06 15.07
C MET A 268 0.35 -15.67 16.21
N ASN A 269 0.34 -15.04 17.40
CA ASN A 269 -0.49 -15.50 18.52
C ASN A 269 -1.98 -15.51 18.15
N LYS A 270 -2.48 -14.43 17.54
CA LYS A 270 -3.88 -14.34 17.07
C LYS A 270 -4.23 -15.42 16.04
N ILE A 271 -3.29 -15.76 15.16
CA ILE A 271 -3.45 -16.86 14.21
C ILE A 271 -3.53 -18.20 14.94
N VAL A 272 -2.63 -18.43 15.90
CA VAL A 272 -2.58 -19.67 16.69
C VAL A 272 -3.80 -19.85 17.57
N GLU A 273 -4.35 -18.76 18.14
CA GLU A 273 -5.59 -18.80 18.93
C GLU A 273 -6.77 -19.36 18.12
N VAL A 274 -6.84 -19.08 16.83
CA VAL A 274 -7.96 -19.50 15.96
C VAL A 274 -7.68 -20.84 15.26
N LEU A 275 -6.46 -21.02 14.74
CA LEU A 275 -6.11 -22.15 13.88
C LEU A 275 -5.27 -23.23 14.56
N GLY A 276 -4.85 -23.01 15.81
CA GLY A 276 -3.94 -23.90 16.51
C GLY A 276 -2.48 -23.71 16.11
N LEU A 277 -1.61 -24.48 16.75
CA LEU A 277 -0.16 -24.44 16.47
C LEU A 277 0.15 -24.97 15.06
N PRO A 278 1.11 -24.35 14.36
CA PRO A 278 1.61 -24.92 13.10
C PRO A 278 2.10 -26.36 13.27
N PRO A 279 1.93 -27.20 12.25
CA PRO A 279 2.40 -28.58 12.31
C PRO A 279 3.92 -28.65 12.54
N LYS A 280 4.39 -29.73 13.18
CA LYS A 280 5.81 -29.90 13.55
C LYS A 280 6.75 -29.71 12.34
N HIS A 281 6.42 -30.26 11.18
CA HIS A 281 7.25 -30.16 9.96
C HIS A 281 7.42 -28.72 9.45
N VAL A 282 6.49 -27.81 9.78
CA VAL A 282 6.58 -26.38 9.49
C VAL A 282 7.50 -25.71 10.51
N LEU A 283 7.32 -26.02 11.81
CA LEU A 283 8.15 -25.49 12.88
C LEU A 283 9.62 -25.92 12.77
N ASP A 284 9.90 -27.13 12.29
CA ASP A 284 11.26 -27.64 12.07
C ASP A 284 12.03 -26.87 11.00
N GLN A 285 11.36 -26.12 10.12
CA GLN A 285 11.98 -25.25 9.11
C GLN A 285 12.36 -23.86 9.64
N VAL A 286 11.89 -23.48 10.81
CA VAL A 286 12.09 -22.14 11.37
C VAL A 286 13.43 -22.06 12.10
N ARG A 287 14.36 -21.26 11.59
CA ARG A 287 15.71 -21.11 12.20
C ARG A 287 15.71 -20.45 13.59
N TYR A 288 14.62 -19.77 13.98
CA TYR A 288 14.51 -18.99 15.24
C TYR A 288 13.18 -19.21 15.98
N VAL A 289 12.66 -20.43 16.01
CA VAL A 289 11.41 -20.82 16.71
C VAL A 289 11.33 -20.28 18.16
N LEU A 290 12.49 -20.17 18.84
CA LEU A 290 12.56 -19.78 20.24
C LEU A 290 12.18 -18.32 20.51
N ILE A 291 12.21 -17.43 19.52
CA ILE A 291 11.89 -16.01 19.73
C ILE A 291 10.37 -15.76 19.68
N ILE A 292 9.66 -16.47 18.79
CA ILE A 292 8.22 -16.25 18.57
C ILE A 292 7.40 -16.89 19.69
N PHE A 293 7.81 -18.05 20.22
CA PHE A 293 7.03 -18.81 21.22
C PHE A 293 7.53 -18.70 22.68
N LYS A 294 8.66 -18.01 22.95
CA LYS A 294 9.17 -17.79 24.31
C LYS A 294 8.31 -16.84 25.16
N TYR A 295 7.52 -15.98 24.53
CA TYR A 295 6.67 -15.01 25.25
C TYR A 295 5.25 -15.52 25.54
N SER A 296 4.85 -16.69 25.04
CA SER A 296 3.51 -17.25 25.31
C SER A 296 3.44 -18.15 26.56
N ARG A 297 4.54 -18.33 27.30
CA ARG A 297 4.55 -19.03 28.60
C ARG A 297 4.70 -18.04 29.75
N THR A 298 3.70 -17.23 30.02
CA THR A 298 3.40 -16.75 31.37
C THR A 298 2.38 -17.72 31.96
N PRO A 299 2.70 -18.42 33.07
CA PRO A 299 1.70 -19.22 33.78
C PRO A 299 0.63 -18.29 34.36
N GLN A 300 -0.61 -18.68 34.23
CA GLN A 300 -1.71 -18.15 35.07
C GLN A 300 -1.45 -18.51 36.53
#